data_f695359dc6c72a6443c7a9be236b2163
#
_entry.id   f695359dc6c72a6443c7a9be236b2163
#
_cell.length_a   1.000
_cell.length_b   1.000
_cell.length_c   1.000
_cell.angle_alpha   90.00
_cell.angle_beta   90.00
_cell.angle_gamma   90.00
#
_symmetry.space_group_name_H-M   'P 1'
#
loop_
_entity.id
_entity.type
_entity.pdbx_description
1 polymer ?
#
loop_
_entity_poly.entity_id
_entity_poly.type
_entity_poly.pdbx_seq_one_letter_code
_entity_poly.pdbx_strand_id
1 'polypeptide(L)'
;MSKIVIALGGNALGNSSKEQLAKAQTAAKSIVDLIEQGHQVVIAHGNGPQVGKIRLAFEETSQSPEDVVPFPECTAMSQGYIGYHLQQAIDEE
;
A
#
# COMPACT_ATOMS: atom_id res chain seq x y z
N MET A 1 -10.96 0.55 -25.27
CA MET A 1 -10.28 1.00 -24.03
C MET A 1 -11.30 1.21 -22.93
N SER A 2 -11.02 0.70 -21.77
CA SER A 2 -11.89 0.84 -20.60
C SER A 2 -11.16 1.53 -19.46
N LYS A 3 -11.92 2.08 -18.53
CA LYS A 3 -11.37 2.54 -17.23
C LYS A 3 -11.65 1.44 -16.22
N ILE A 4 -10.61 0.97 -15.57
CA ILE A 4 -10.69 -0.15 -14.65
C ILE A 4 -10.19 0.30 -13.28
N VAL A 5 -10.98 0.01 -12.24
CA VAL A 5 -10.54 0.22 -10.86
C VAL A 5 -10.20 -1.14 -10.26
N ILE A 6 -8.97 -1.26 -9.78
CA ILE A 6 -8.51 -2.46 -9.08
C ILE A 6 -8.43 -2.14 -7.60
N ALA A 7 -9.14 -2.89 -6.77
CA ALA A 7 -9.14 -2.70 -5.33
C ALA A 7 -8.29 -3.80 -4.68
N LEU A 8 -7.27 -3.38 -3.93
CA LEU A 8 -6.41 -4.27 -3.18
C LEU A 8 -6.66 -4.07 -1.68
N GLY A 9 -7.14 -5.08 -1.00
CA GLY A 9 -7.32 -5.01 0.44
C GLY A 9 -5.96 -4.95 1.14
N GLY A 10 -5.91 -4.29 2.30
CA GLY A 10 -4.68 -4.21 3.08
C GLY A 10 -4.15 -5.58 3.47
N ASN A 11 -5.05 -6.52 3.81
CA ASN A 11 -4.66 -7.89 4.13
C ASN A 11 -4.07 -8.63 2.93
N ALA A 12 -4.46 -8.25 1.72
CA ALA A 12 -3.93 -8.87 0.50
C ALA A 12 -2.48 -8.46 0.22
N LEU A 13 -1.97 -7.45 0.91
CA LEU A 13 -0.61 -6.97 0.77
C LEU A 13 0.34 -7.54 1.83
N GLY A 14 -0.16 -8.40 2.74
CA GLY A 14 0.66 -9.05 3.75
C GLY A 14 0.92 -8.20 4.98
N ASN A 15 1.75 -8.72 5.88
CA ASN A 15 1.99 -8.15 7.21
C ASN A 15 3.41 -7.63 7.42
N SER A 16 4.28 -7.73 6.43
CA SER A 16 5.65 -7.23 6.51
C SER A 16 6.02 -6.53 5.22
N SER A 17 7.09 -5.72 5.24
CA SER A 17 7.58 -5.06 4.03
C SER A 17 7.95 -6.05 2.94
N LYS A 18 8.57 -7.16 3.34
CA LYS A 18 8.97 -8.19 2.39
C LYS A 18 7.76 -8.85 1.72
N GLU A 19 6.74 -9.19 2.51
CA GLU A 19 5.51 -9.75 1.96
C GLU A 19 4.78 -8.74 1.10
N GLN A 20 4.72 -7.49 1.54
CA GLN A 20 4.06 -6.42 0.80
C GLN A 20 4.69 -6.22 -0.57
N LEU A 21 6.01 -6.17 -0.63
CA LEU A 21 6.70 -6.03 -1.90
C LEU A 21 6.45 -7.23 -2.81
N ALA A 22 6.52 -8.45 -2.27
CA ALA A 22 6.29 -9.67 -3.05
C ALA A 22 4.86 -9.70 -3.63
N LYS A 23 3.86 -9.33 -2.82
CA LYS A 23 2.47 -9.31 -3.25
C LYS A 23 2.21 -8.18 -4.25
N ALA A 24 2.87 -7.04 -4.08
CA ALA A 24 2.82 -5.95 -5.06
C ALA A 24 3.41 -6.39 -6.40
N GLN A 25 4.50 -7.13 -6.39
CA GLN A 25 5.10 -7.65 -7.62
C GLN A 25 4.17 -8.63 -8.33
N THR A 26 3.47 -9.47 -7.57
CA THR A 26 2.48 -10.39 -8.14
C THR A 26 1.30 -9.64 -8.77
N ALA A 27 0.78 -8.63 -8.06
CA ALA A 27 -0.32 -7.81 -8.58
C ALA A 27 0.10 -7.00 -9.80
N ALA A 28 1.34 -6.52 -9.83
CA ALA A 28 1.86 -5.68 -10.90
C ALA A 28 1.78 -6.38 -12.26
N LYS A 29 1.96 -7.67 -12.30
CA LYS A 29 1.89 -8.43 -13.57
C LYS A 29 0.53 -8.29 -14.22
N SER A 30 -0.54 -8.48 -13.47
CA SER A 30 -1.90 -8.34 -13.98
C SER A 30 -2.21 -6.88 -14.33
N ILE A 31 -1.74 -5.94 -13.52
CA ILE A 31 -1.96 -4.51 -13.75
C ILE A 31 -1.30 -4.07 -15.05
N VAL A 32 -0.06 -4.45 -15.28
CA VAL A 32 0.69 -4.10 -16.50
C VAL A 32 0.04 -4.73 -17.72
N ASP A 33 -0.43 -5.98 -17.62
CA ASP A 33 -1.16 -6.61 -18.73
C ASP A 33 -2.37 -5.79 -19.15
N LEU A 34 -3.14 -5.27 -18.20
CA LEU A 34 -4.30 -4.43 -18.51
C LEU A 34 -3.88 -3.11 -19.15
N ILE A 35 -2.80 -2.51 -18.68
CA ILE A 35 -2.27 -1.27 -19.25
C ILE A 35 -1.79 -1.50 -20.69
N GLU A 36 -1.11 -2.59 -20.94
CA GLU A 36 -0.63 -2.94 -22.28
C GLU A 36 -1.77 -3.21 -23.26
N GLN A 37 -2.92 -3.65 -22.75
CA GLN A 37 -4.13 -3.82 -23.57
C GLN A 37 -4.83 -2.50 -23.88
N GLY A 38 -4.32 -1.38 -23.40
CA GLY A 38 -4.86 -0.04 -23.66
C GLY A 38 -5.87 0.44 -22.65
N HIS A 39 -6.04 -0.23 -21.53
CA HIS A 39 -6.94 0.18 -20.48
C HIS A 39 -6.31 1.25 -19.59
N GLN A 40 -7.13 2.14 -19.07
CA GLN A 40 -6.74 3.06 -18.00
C GLN A 40 -7.03 2.38 -16.67
N VAL A 41 -6.03 2.32 -15.79
CA VAL A 41 -6.14 1.60 -14.52
C VAL A 41 -5.97 2.56 -13.37
N VAL A 42 -6.89 2.49 -12.40
CA VAL A 42 -6.80 3.18 -11.12
C VAL A 42 -6.70 2.11 -10.04
N ILE A 43 -5.73 2.24 -9.17
CA ILE A 43 -5.52 1.30 -8.07
C ILE A 43 -5.95 1.95 -6.77
N ALA A 44 -6.89 1.31 -6.08
CA ALA A 44 -7.27 1.67 -4.73
C ALA A 44 -6.81 0.56 -3.79
N HIS A 45 -6.38 0.92 -2.59
CA HIS A 45 -5.91 -0.08 -1.64
C HIS A 45 -6.38 0.21 -0.23
N GLY A 46 -6.57 -0.85 0.56
CA GLY A 46 -6.72 -0.76 1.99
C GLY A 46 -5.38 -0.65 2.69
N ASN A 47 -5.39 -0.49 4.00
CA ASN A 47 -4.17 -0.25 4.77
C ASN A 47 -4.20 -0.82 6.20
N GLY A 48 -5.13 -1.74 6.49
CA GLY A 48 -5.34 -2.22 7.86
C GLY A 48 -4.07 -2.63 8.59
N PRO A 49 -3.33 -3.64 8.11
CA PRO A 49 -2.09 -4.06 8.78
C PRO A 49 -1.03 -2.97 8.81
N GLN A 50 -0.93 -2.18 7.74
CA GLN A 50 0.12 -1.16 7.60
C GLN A 50 -0.09 -0.01 8.57
N VAL A 51 -1.30 0.55 8.65
CA VAL A 51 -1.56 1.66 9.56
C VAL A 51 -1.46 1.22 11.02
N GLY A 52 -1.88 -0.01 11.32
CA GLY A 52 -1.76 -0.57 12.66
C GLY A 52 -0.32 -0.64 13.14
N LYS A 53 0.57 -1.13 12.30
CA LYS A 53 2.00 -1.21 12.65
C LYS A 53 2.64 0.15 12.79
N ILE A 54 2.31 1.09 11.91
CA ILE A 54 2.84 2.46 11.99
C ILE A 54 2.39 3.09 13.32
N ARG A 55 1.12 2.99 13.66
CA ARG A 55 0.60 3.55 14.90
C ARG A 55 1.26 2.92 16.12
N LEU A 56 1.38 1.60 16.12
CA LEU A 56 1.99 0.87 17.23
C LEU A 56 3.45 1.28 17.41
N ALA A 57 4.19 1.45 16.32
CA ALA A 57 5.58 1.89 16.39
C ALA A 57 5.70 3.26 17.06
N PHE A 58 4.80 4.20 16.74
CA PHE A 58 4.82 5.51 17.39
C PHE A 58 4.40 5.42 18.86
N GLU A 59 3.44 4.57 19.21
CA GLU A 59 3.04 4.36 20.59
C GLU A 59 4.20 3.80 21.43
N GLU A 60 4.96 2.86 20.88
CA GLU A 60 6.07 2.23 21.59
C GLU A 60 7.28 3.16 21.77
N THR A 61 7.49 4.08 20.83
CA THR A 61 8.68 4.94 20.82
C THR A 61 8.44 6.31 21.42
N SER A 62 7.17 6.70 21.63
CA SER A 62 6.82 8.01 22.20
C SER A 62 6.94 7.99 23.71
N GLN A 63 7.43 9.09 24.30
CA GLN A 63 7.62 9.20 25.74
C GLN A 63 6.36 9.61 26.48
N SER A 64 5.40 10.19 25.77
CA SER A 64 4.12 10.59 26.35
C SER A 64 3.02 10.40 25.31
N PRO A 65 1.73 10.28 25.74
CA PRO A 65 0.62 10.16 24.81
C PRO A 65 0.50 11.34 23.82
N GLU A 66 0.99 12.51 24.21
CA GLU A 66 0.95 13.72 23.38
C GLU A 66 1.90 13.63 22.19
N ASP A 67 2.95 12.83 22.30
CA ASP A 67 3.95 12.67 21.24
C ASP A 67 3.59 11.60 20.22
N VAL A 68 2.51 10.84 20.46
CA VAL A 68 2.07 9.79 19.52
C VAL A 68 1.46 10.44 18.30
N VAL A 69 1.95 10.05 17.12
CA VAL A 69 1.42 10.58 15.85
C VAL A 69 -0.05 10.14 15.70
N PRO A 70 -0.95 11.09 15.42
CA PRO A 70 -2.38 10.78 15.29
C PRO A 70 -2.69 9.82 14.13
N PHE A 71 -3.82 9.14 14.22
CA PHE A 71 -4.24 8.16 13.24
C PHE A 71 -4.34 8.71 11.80
N PRO A 72 -4.88 9.92 11.57
CA PRO A 72 -4.93 10.44 10.19
C PRO A 72 -3.56 10.53 9.54
N GLU A 73 -2.55 10.96 10.28
CA GLU A 73 -1.18 11.06 9.78
C GLU A 73 -0.58 9.68 9.56
N CYS A 74 -0.86 8.72 10.45
CA CYS A 74 -0.43 7.33 10.25
C CYS A 74 -1.06 6.73 8.99
N THR A 75 -2.32 7.04 8.74
CA THR A 75 -3.01 6.62 7.51
C THR A 75 -2.33 7.20 6.28
N ALA A 76 -1.97 8.48 6.31
CA ALA A 76 -1.25 9.12 5.21
C ALA A 76 0.11 8.44 4.97
N MET A 77 0.82 8.09 6.04
CA MET A 77 2.10 7.38 5.93
C MET A 77 1.91 5.99 5.30
N SER A 78 0.82 5.29 5.62
CA SER A 78 0.53 3.99 5.04
C SER A 78 0.29 4.08 3.53
N GLN A 79 -0.32 5.16 3.06
CA GLN A 79 -0.53 5.37 1.63
C GLN A 79 0.81 5.53 0.89
N GLY A 80 1.72 6.29 1.45
CA GLY A 80 3.06 6.44 0.89
C GLY A 80 3.82 5.13 0.86
N TYR A 81 3.76 4.37 1.94
CA TYR A 81 4.43 3.09 2.08
C TYR A 81 3.91 2.07 1.06
N ILE A 82 2.61 1.90 0.97
CA ILE A 82 1.99 0.97 0.03
C ILE A 82 2.16 1.44 -1.41
N GLY A 83 1.90 2.72 -1.65
CA GLY A 83 2.01 3.31 -2.99
C GLY A 83 3.42 3.22 -3.55
N TYR A 84 4.43 3.40 -2.70
CA TYR A 84 5.83 3.25 -3.09
C TYR A 84 6.11 1.84 -3.63
N HIS A 85 5.69 0.81 -2.91
CA HIS A 85 5.88 -0.57 -3.34
C HIS A 85 5.14 -0.87 -4.64
N LEU A 86 3.91 -0.39 -4.77
CA LEU A 86 3.11 -0.61 -5.98
C LEU A 86 3.73 0.07 -7.19
N GLN A 87 4.16 1.33 -7.04
CA GLN A 87 4.81 2.05 -8.13
C GLN A 87 6.10 1.37 -8.56
N GLN A 88 6.92 0.97 -7.60
CA GLN A 88 8.17 0.29 -7.90
C GLN A 88 7.92 -1.03 -8.63
N ALA A 89 6.98 -1.81 -8.16
CA ALA A 89 6.65 -3.10 -8.77
C ALA A 89 6.13 -2.94 -10.20
N ILE A 90 5.30 -1.93 -10.46
CA ILE A 90 4.75 -1.67 -11.78
C ILE A 90 5.86 -1.19 -12.72
N ASP A 91 6.76 -0.32 -12.25
CA ASP A 91 7.86 0.19 -13.05
C ASP A 91 8.84 -0.92 -13.46
N GLU A 92 9.04 -1.91 -12.60
CA GLU A 92 9.93 -3.03 -12.86
C GLU A 92 9.32 -4.07 -13.82
N GLU A 93 8.01 -4.09 -13.96
CA GLU A 93 7.33 -5.01 -14.85
C GLU A 93 7.27 -4.49 -16.29
#